data_eb7aa14e1f6dd396ef2d167fe6b9f421
#
_entry.id   eb7aa14e1f6dd396ef2d167fe6b9f421
#
_cell.length_a   1.000
_cell.length_b   1.000
_cell.length_c   1.000
_cell.angle_alpha   90.00
_cell.angle_beta   90.00
_cell.angle_gamma   90.00
#
_symmetry.space_group_name_H-M   'P 1'
#
loop_
_entity.id
_entity.type
_entity.pdbx_description
1 polymer ?
#
loop_
_entity_poly.entity_id
_entity_poly.type
_entity_poly.pdbx_seq_one_letter_code
_entity_poly.pdbx_strand_id
1 'polypeptide(L)'
;SVAEYDEMVAACEENGVIFTVHQQRRWDKDYRIMKEVYDKSMVGDMYIIKSQLYGVNGNMHDWHIYPEMGGGMLYDWGVHLIDQMLDMVKSKIVSLYADVQNVINENVDDYFKIIMKFENGVTAEIELGTYYLTPKRAWFIGGNKGSALIDGFAGEGKIVRTAHLLENVPGKITMTAA
;
A
#
# COMPACT_ATOMS: atom_id res chain seq x y z
N SER A 1 2.97 19.57 9.98
CA SER A 1 4.39 19.54 9.53
C SER A 1 5.25 18.78 10.53
N VAL A 2 6.48 18.43 10.16
CA VAL A 2 7.45 17.80 11.09
C VAL A 2 7.73 18.72 12.29
N ALA A 3 7.82 20.03 12.05
CA ALA A 3 8.04 20.99 13.14
C ALA A 3 6.91 20.97 14.18
N GLU A 4 5.65 20.96 13.75
CA GLU A 4 4.52 20.85 14.68
C GLU A 4 4.50 19.51 15.42
N TYR A 5 4.89 18.44 14.76
CA TYR A 5 5.05 17.13 15.42
C TYR A 5 6.12 17.20 16.51
N ASP A 6 7.29 17.76 16.22
CA ASP A 6 8.38 17.91 17.18
C ASP A 6 7.97 18.79 18.39
N GLU A 7 7.21 19.86 18.16
CA GLU A 7 6.65 20.70 19.22
C GLU A 7 5.67 19.91 20.12
N MET A 8 4.80 19.09 19.52
CA MET A 8 3.87 18.24 20.28
C MET A 8 4.61 17.20 21.12
N VAL A 9 5.63 16.54 20.54
CA VAL A 9 6.45 15.57 21.27
C VAL A 9 7.17 16.23 22.43
N ALA A 10 7.84 17.36 22.20
CA ALA A 10 8.56 18.10 23.25
C ALA A 10 7.62 18.53 24.38
N ALA A 11 6.43 19.05 24.07
CA ALA A 11 5.44 19.42 25.07
C ALA A 11 4.96 18.21 25.90
N CYS A 12 4.80 17.05 25.28
CA CYS A 12 4.43 15.83 25.99
C CYS A 12 5.53 15.33 26.91
N GLU A 13 6.79 15.36 26.47
CA GLU A 13 7.96 14.99 27.26
C GLU A 13 8.12 15.91 28.48
N GLU A 14 8.01 17.24 28.28
CA GLU A 14 8.10 18.23 29.37
C GLU A 14 7.04 18.03 30.45
N ASN A 15 5.84 17.60 30.06
CA ASN A 15 4.72 17.40 30.98
C ASN A 15 4.54 15.95 31.43
N GLY A 16 5.43 15.03 31.04
CA GLY A 16 5.39 13.62 31.45
C GLY A 16 4.16 12.87 30.96
N VAL A 17 3.59 13.25 29.81
CA VAL A 17 2.42 12.60 29.21
C VAL A 17 2.82 11.81 27.96
N ILE A 18 2.02 10.79 27.63
CA ILE A 18 2.28 9.93 26.47
C ILE A 18 1.71 10.60 25.22
N PHE A 19 2.57 10.76 24.19
CA PHE A 19 2.14 11.10 22.84
C PHE A 19 2.05 9.84 21.98
N THR A 20 0.95 9.70 21.25
CA THR A 20 0.79 8.59 20.30
C THR A 20 -0.07 9.00 19.12
N VAL A 21 0.20 8.41 17.96
CA VAL A 21 -0.59 8.58 16.74
C VAL A 21 -1.41 7.32 16.51
N HIS A 22 -2.68 7.48 16.16
CA HIS A 22 -3.61 6.37 16.01
C HIS A 22 -3.51 5.72 14.63
N GLN A 23 -2.60 4.75 14.46
CA GLN A 23 -2.45 3.94 13.24
C GLN A 23 -3.30 2.65 13.34
N GLN A 24 -4.63 2.81 13.45
CA GLN A 24 -5.58 1.71 13.64
C GLN A 24 -5.61 0.70 12.49
N ARG A 25 -5.22 1.09 11.28
CA ARG A 25 -5.20 0.22 10.10
C ARG A 25 -4.16 -0.89 10.17
N ARG A 26 -3.23 -0.84 11.14
CA ARG A 26 -2.38 -1.99 11.49
C ARG A 26 -3.16 -3.19 12.03
N TRP A 27 -4.41 -2.98 12.46
CA TRP A 27 -5.30 -4.00 13.00
C TRP A 27 -6.31 -4.52 11.99
N ASP A 28 -6.34 -3.96 10.79
CA ASP A 28 -7.21 -4.44 9.72
C ASP A 28 -6.87 -5.89 9.35
N LYS A 29 -7.91 -6.70 9.17
CA LYS A 29 -7.78 -8.15 8.97
C LYS A 29 -6.94 -8.49 7.73
N ASP A 30 -7.17 -7.80 6.63
CA ASP A 30 -6.47 -7.96 5.36
C ASP A 30 -4.97 -7.64 5.50
N TYR A 31 -4.63 -6.51 6.12
CA TYR A 31 -3.25 -6.15 6.43
C TYR A 31 -2.56 -7.21 7.28
N ARG A 32 -3.19 -7.65 8.38
CA ARG A 32 -2.62 -8.67 9.29
C ARG A 32 -2.36 -9.99 8.59
N ILE A 33 -3.27 -10.42 7.69
CA ILE A 33 -3.08 -11.61 6.86
C ILE A 33 -1.85 -11.44 5.95
N MET A 34 -1.75 -10.30 5.25
CA MET A 34 -0.65 -10.07 4.32
C MET A 34 0.68 -9.88 5.05
N LYS A 35 0.67 -9.25 6.23
CA LYS A 35 1.84 -9.18 7.09
C LYS A 35 2.31 -10.56 7.53
N GLU A 36 1.42 -11.46 7.89
CA GLU A 36 1.76 -12.85 8.23
C GLU A 36 2.36 -13.60 7.02
N VAL A 37 1.81 -13.40 5.82
CA VAL A 37 2.39 -13.96 4.58
C VAL A 37 3.83 -13.47 4.38
N TYR A 38 4.06 -12.17 4.62
CA TYR A 38 5.37 -11.56 4.53
C TYR A 38 6.32 -12.10 5.60
N ASP A 39 5.96 -11.99 6.86
CA ASP A 39 6.81 -12.35 8.00
C ASP A 39 7.23 -13.84 7.96
N LYS A 40 6.34 -14.72 7.47
CA LYS A 40 6.60 -16.17 7.34
C LYS A 40 7.16 -16.58 5.97
N SER A 41 7.48 -15.62 5.10
CA SER A 41 7.98 -15.90 3.73
C SER A 41 7.16 -16.95 2.99
N MET A 42 5.82 -16.89 3.11
CA MET A 42 4.94 -17.93 2.61
C MET A 42 4.97 -18.11 1.09
N VAL A 43 5.47 -17.13 0.35
CA VAL A 43 5.62 -17.15 -1.12
C VAL A 43 7.08 -17.13 -1.58
N GLY A 44 8.01 -17.42 -0.65
CA GLY A 44 9.46 -17.39 -0.88
C GLY A 44 10.05 -16.00 -0.71
N ASP A 45 11.11 -15.68 -1.43
CA ASP A 45 11.76 -14.37 -1.42
C ASP A 45 10.88 -13.37 -2.16
N MET A 46 10.34 -12.43 -1.42
CA MET A 46 9.38 -11.46 -1.97
C MET A 46 10.10 -10.30 -2.66
N TYR A 47 9.58 -9.88 -3.79
CA TYR A 47 10.12 -8.77 -4.56
C TYR A 47 9.12 -7.65 -4.81
N ILE A 48 7.81 -7.91 -4.66
CA ILE A 48 6.75 -6.93 -4.88
C ILE A 48 5.63 -7.06 -3.86
N ILE A 49 5.19 -5.94 -3.32
CA ILE A 49 4.00 -5.81 -2.49
C ILE A 49 3.14 -4.73 -3.13
N LYS A 50 1.83 -4.98 -3.27
CA LYS A 50 0.88 -3.98 -3.74
C LYS A 50 -0.29 -3.88 -2.78
N SER A 51 -0.67 -2.65 -2.41
CA SER A 51 -1.89 -2.34 -1.70
C SER A 51 -2.68 -1.28 -2.47
N GLN A 52 -3.93 -1.58 -2.78
CA GLN A 52 -4.77 -0.73 -3.61
C GLN A 52 -6.13 -0.52 -2.97
N LEU A 53 -6.54 0.74 -2.89
CA LEU A 53 -7.88 1.15 -2.47
C LEU A 53 -8.63 1.77 -3.62
N TYR A 54 -9.93 1.56 -3.66
CA TYR A 54 -10.78 2.13 -4.67
C TYR A 54 -12.14 2.53 -4.10
N GLY A 55 -12.64 3.66 -4.56
CA GLY A 55 -14.00 4.12 -4.32
C GLY A 55 -14.83 4.04 -5.59
N VAL A 56 -16.14 3.90 -5.45
CA VAL A 56 -17.04 3.68 -6.59
C VAL A 56 -17.68 4.98 -7.10
N ASN A 57 -17.66 6.04 -6.34
CA ASN A 57 -18.42 7.26 -6.64
C ASN A 57 -17.65 8.58 -6.49
N GLY A 58 -16.39 8.54 -6.13
CA GLY A 58 -15.53 9.72 -6.04
C GLY A 58 -15.97 10.77 -5.00
N ASN A 59 -17.04 10.52 -4.26
CA ASN A 59 -17.58 11.49 -3.32
C ASN A 59 -16.72 11.60 -2.08
N MET A 60 -15.91 12.64 -2.04
CA MET A 60 -15.29 13.14 -0.83
C MET A 60 -16.23 14.18 -0.21
N HIS A 61 -16.28 14.24 1.12
CA HIS A 61 -17.19 15.09 1.87
C HIS A 61 -16.56 15.53 3.18
N ASP A 62 -17.20 16.46 3.87
CA ASP A 62 -16.74 17.02 5.13
C ASP A 62 -15.32 17.60 5.03
N TRP A 63 -14.47 17.39 6.02
CA TRP A 63 -13.12 17.92 6.08
C TRP A 63 -12.20 17.42 4.96
N HIS A 64 -12.53 16.30 4.34
CA HIS A 64 -11.71 15.68 3.28
C HIS A 64 -11.52 16.56 2.04
N ILE A 65 -12.43 17.51 1.79
CA ILE A 65 -12.39 18.40 0.62
C ILE A 65 -11.75 19.76 0.93
N TYR A 66 -11.34 20.02 2.16
CA TYR A 66 -10.77 21.29 2.61
C TYR A 66 -9.27 21.16 2.87
N PRO A 67 -8.41 21.79 2.03
CA PRO A 67 -6.94 21.75 2.20
C PRO A 67 -6.48 22.25 3.58
N GLU A 68 -7.13 23.29 4.09
CA GLU A 68 -6.83 23.89 5.39
C GLU A 68 -7.14 22.98 6.58
N MET A 69 -7.96 21.95 6.38
CA MET A 69 -8.28 20.93 7.37
C MET A 69 -7.44 19.65 7.22
N GLY A 70 -6.45 19.67 6.32
CA GLY A 70 -5.66 18.48 5.99
C GLY A 70 -6.40 17.51 5.08
N GLY A 71 -7.29 18.00 4.22
CA GLY A 71 -8.02 17.20 3.26
C GLY A 71 -7.12 16.59 2.19
N GLY A 72 -7.70 15.68 1.41
CA GLY A 72 -7.02 14.90 0.38
C GLY A 72 -6.74 13.47 0.80
N MET A 73 -6.76 12.58 -0.16
CA MET A 73 -6.63 11.14 0.09
C MET A 73 -5.22 10.73 0.51
N LEU A 74 -4.20 11.49 0.13
CA LEU A 74 -2.85 11.23 0.59
C LEU A 74 -2.70 11.43 2.10
N TYR A 75 -3.33 12.48 2.65
CA TYR A 75 -3.30 12.75 4.09
C TYR A 75 -4.29 11.88 4.87
N ASP A 76 -5.42 11.49 4.29
CA ASP A 76 -6.39 10.62 4.95
C ASP A 76 -5.94 9.15 4.91
N TRP A 77 -5.92 8.54 3.72
CA TRP A 77 -5.61 7.12 3.57
C TRP A 77 -4.13 6.82 3.31
N GLY A 78 -3.43 7.75 2.65
CA GLY A 78 -2.03 7.54 2.28
C GLY A 78 -1.15 7.31 3.50
N VAL A 79 -1.38 8.02 4.61
CA VAL A 79 -0.65 7.84 5.86
C VAL A 79 -0.76 6.41 6.39
N HIS A 80 -1.93 5.78 6.26
CA HIS A 80 -2.14 4.41 6.70
C HIS A 80 -1.46 3.39 5.78
N LEU A 81 -1.56 3.57 4.45
CA LEU A 81 -0.92 2.66 3.50
C LEU A 81 0.60 2.75 3.55
N ILE A 82 1.15 3.95 3.73
CA ILE A 82 2.60 4.16 3.91
C ILE A 82 3.05 3.48 5.21
N ASP A 83 2.35 3.71 6.30
CA ASP A 83 2.64 3.12 7.60
C ASP A 83 2.64 1.58 7.55
N GLN A 84 1.64 0.98 6.91
CA GLN A 84 1.56 -0.46 6.70
C GLN A 84 2.77 -1.01 5.93
N MET A 85 3.23 -0.32 4.88
CA MET A 85 4.42 -0.74 4.13
C MET A 85 5.70 -0.65 4.96
N LEU A 86 5.87 0.44 5.74
CA LEU A 86 7.01 0.62 6.61
C LEU A 86 7.04 -0.38 7.76
N ASP A 87 5.88 -0.69 8.36
CA ASP A 87 5.76 -1.72 9.40
C ASP A 87 5.99 -3.14 8.87
N MET A 88 5.58 -3.42 7.63
CA MET A 88 5.78 -4.73 7.01
C MET A 88 7.24 -4.95 6.56
N VAL A 89 7.81 -4.02 5.80
CA VAL A 89 9.09 -4.25 5.11
C VAL A 89 10.30 -3.95 5.99
N LYS A 90 10.22 -3.13 6.99
CA LYS A 90 11.30 -2.80 7.97
C LYS A 90 12.72 -2.71 7.37
N SER A 91 12.83 -2.05 6.22
CA SER A 91 14.08 -1.82 5.50
C SER A 91 14.13 -0.37 5.03
N LYS A 92 15.32 0.15 4.75
CA LYS A 92 15.50 1.53 4.30
C LYS A 92 14.92 1.71 2.89
N ILE A 93 14.20 2.80 2.67
CA ILE A 93 13.78 3.23 1.34
C ILE A 93 14.99 3.84 0.63
N VAL A 94 15.32 3.33 -0.55
CA VAL A 94 16.43 3.81 -1.39
C VAL A 94 15.95 4.59 -2.61
N SER A 95 14.68 4.46 -2.98
CA SER A 95 14.06 5.25 -4.06
C SER A 95 12.56 5.37 -3.81
N LEU A 96 12.00 6.52 -4.14
CA LEU A 96 10.58 6.83 -4.02
C LEU A 96 10.11 7.56 -5.26
N TYR A 97 8.97 7.12 -5.80
CA TYR A 97 8.20 7.83 -6.82
C TYR A 97 6.80 8.07 -6.28
N ALA A 98 6.26 9.26 -6.52
CA ALA A 98 4.89 9.61 -6.17
C ALA A 98 4.22 10.34 -7.32
N ASP A 99 2.99 9.95 -7.60
CA ASP A 99 2.04 10.64 -8.48
C ASP A 99 0.79 10.94 -7.66
N VAL A 100 0.42 12.22 -7.58
CA VAL A 100 -0.71 12.71 -6.78
C VAL A 100 -1.53 13.62 -7.67
N GLN A 101 -2.81 13.36 -7.80
CA GLN A 101 -3.68 14.05 -8.76
C GLN A 101 -5.02 14.44 -8.16
N ASN A 102 -5.55 15.53 -8.67
CA ASN A 102 -6.92 16.00 -8.48
C ASN A 102 -7.71 15.57 -9.72
N VAL A 103 -8.40 14.43 -9.65
CA VAL A 103 -9.13 13.87 -10.82
C VAL A 103 -10.53 14.44 -10.92
N ILE A 104 -11.24 14.53 -9.80
CA ILE A 104 -12.62 15.02 -9.70
C ILE A 104 -12.70 16.22 -8.74
N ASN A 105 -11.98 16.20 -7.62
CA ASN A 105 -11.98 17.26 -6.64
C ASN A 105 -10.98 18.36 -7.02
N GLU A 106 -11.43 19.61 -7.10
CA GLU A 106 -10.61 20.73 -7.58
C GLU A 106 -9.51 21.13 -6.58
N ASN A 107 -9.74 20.99 -5.28
CA ASN A 107 -8.91 21.60 -4.25
C ASN A 107 -7.97 20.62 -3.53
N VAL A 108 -8.23 19.32 -3.59
CA VAL A 108 -7.48 18.28 -2.88
C VAL A 108 -7.29 17.07 -3.79
N ASP A 109 -6.28 16.28 -3.48
CA ASP A 109 -6.04 15.04 -4.19
C ASP A 109 -7.11 13.98 -3.88
N ASP A 110 -7.53 13.26 -4.91
CA ASP A 110 -8.44 12.13 -4.85
C ASP A 110 -7.90 10.87 -5.56
N TYR A 111 -6.67 11.00 -6.05
CA TYR A 111 -5.85 9.92 -6.56
C TYR A 111 -4.40 10.08 -6.09
N PHE A 112 -3.80 8.98 -5.66
CA PHE A 112 -2.35 8.90 -5.54
C PHE A 112 -1.82 7.52 -5.88
N LYS A 113 -0.57 7.49 -6.33
CA LYS A 113 0.24 6.29 -6.50
C LYS A 113 1.64 6.56 -5.94
N ILE A 114 2.12 5.68 -5.06
CA ILE A 114 3.46 5.75 -4.51
C ILE A 114 4.16 4.41 -4.72
N ILE A 115 5.40 4.48 -5.20
CA ILE A 115 6.28 3.32 -5.36
C ILE A 115 7.51 3.54 -4.48
N MET A 116 7.74 2.61 -3.56
CA MET A 116 8.87 2.62 -2.64
C MET A 116 9.79 1.45 -2.96
N LYS A 117 11.04 1.71 -3.29
CA LYS A 117 12.07 0.68 -3.43
C LYS A 117 12.85 0.59 -2.12
N PHE A 118 12.93 -0.61 -1.56
CA PHE A 118 13.65 -0.87 -0.33
C PHE A 118 15.03 -1.48 -0.59
N GLU A 119 15.97 -1.23 0.31
CA GLU A 119 17.35 -1.72 0.24
C GLU A 119 17.45 -3.24 0.21
N ASN A 120 16.53 -3.95 0.88
CA ASN A 120 16.41 -5.41 0.86
C ASN A 120 15.90 -5.99 -0.48
N GLY A 121 15.69 -5.16 -1.50
CA GLY A 121 15.26 -5.59 -2.82
C GLY A 121 13.74 -5.56 -3.06
N VAL A 122 12.94 -5.44 -2.02
CA VAL A 122 11.47 -5.36 -2.14
C VAL A 122 11.05 -4.03 -2.77
N THR A 123 10.03 -4.06 -3.61
CA THR A 123 9.31 -2.88 -4.09
C THR A 123 7.90 -2.91 -3.50
N ALA A 124 7.48 -1.84 -2.82
CA ALA A 124 6.09 -1.66 -2.42
C ALA A 124 5.42 -0.62 -3.32
N GLU A 125 4.22 -0.92 -3.76
CA GLU A 125 3.35 -0.04 -4.56
C GLU A 125 2.04 0.15 -3.80
N ILE A 126 1.71 1.39 -3.49
CA ILE A 126 0.42 1.76 -2.93
C ILE A 126 -0.31 2.68 -3.89
N GLU A 127 -1.60 2.50 -4.01
CA GLU A 127 -2.43 3.28 -4.94
C GLU A 127 -3.83 3.46 -4.35
N LEU A 128 -4.36 4.67 -4.45
CA LEU A 128 -5.74 4.97 -4.14
C LEU A 128 -6.35 5.81 -5.26
N GLY A 129 -7.58 5.48 -5.62
CA GLY A 129 -8.40 6.31 -6.50
C GLY A 129 -9.85 6.26 -6.07
N THR A 130 -10.44 7.41 -5.78
CA THR A 130 -11.83 7.50 -5.32
C THR A 130 -12.82 7.25 -6.46
N TYR A 131 -12.40 7.43 -7.71
CA TYR A 131 -13.25 7.32 -8.90
C TYR A 131 -12.90 6.10 -9.78
N TYR A 132 -12.61 4.97 -9.16
CA TYR A 132 -12.53 3.70 -9.88
C TYR A 132 -13.91 3.04 -9.96
N LEU A 133 -14.43 2.92 -11.16
CA LEU A 133 -15.78 2.36 -11.43
C LEU A 133 -15.79 0.83 -11.45
N THR A 134 -14.63 0.21 -11.39
CA THR A 134 -14.50 -1.25 -11.35
C THR A 134 -13.62 -1.66 -10.17
N PRO A 135 -13.94 -2.79 -9.50
CA PRO A 135 -13.12 -3.30 -8.42
C PRO A 135 -11.68 -3.58 -8.84
N LYS A 136 -10.74 -3.22 -7.98
CA LYS A 136 -9.33 -3.61 -8.08
C LYS A 136 -9.00 -4.60 -6.97
N ARG A 137 -7.88 -5.28 -7.11
CA ARG A 137 -7.38 -6.15 -6.06
C ARG A 137 -6.86 -5.31 -4.90
N ALA A 138 -7.32 -5.60 -3.66
CA ALA A 138 -6.88 -4.84 -2.49
C ALA A 138 -5.41 -5.10 -2.17
N TRP A 139 -4.98 -6.38 -2.22
CA TRP A 139 -3.61 -6.76 -1.91
C TRP A 139 -3.02 -7.76 -2.88
N PHE A 140 -1.72 -7.62 -3.13
CA PHE A 140 -0.91 -8.61 -3.85
C PHE A 140 0.51 -8.65 -3.29
N ILE A 141 1.02 -9.86 -3.01
CA ILE A 141 2.43 -10.10 -2.72
C ILE A 141 2.95 -11.12 -3.71
N GLY A 142 4.04 -10.81 -4.40
CA GLY A 142 4.74 -11.71 -5.31
C GLY A 142 6.10 -12.11 -4.75
N GLY A 143 6.37 -13.41 -4.77
CA GLY A 143 7.64 -14.00 -4.39
C GLY A 143 8.13 -15.02 -5.42
N ASN A 144 9.34 -15.52 -5.22
CA ASN A 144 9.96 -16.46 -6.16
C ASN A 144 9.38 -17.90 -6.10
N LYS A 145 8.47 -18.17 -5.14
CA LYS A 145 7.79 -19.48 -4.99
C LYS A 145 6.26 -19.39 -5.08
N GLY A 146 5.73 -18.21 -5.36
CA GLY A 146 4.29 -18.03 -5.47
C GLY A 146 3.82 -16.60 -5.30
N SER A 147 2.52 -16.46 -5.10
CA SER A 147 1.87 -15.18 -4.86
C SER A 147 0.75 -15.32 -3.84
N ALA A 148 0.51 -14.25 -3.10
CA ALA A 148 -0.65 -14.09 -2.23
C ALA A 148 -1.49 -12.89 -2.69
N LEU A 149 -2.80 -12.99 -2.56
CA LEU A 149 -3.71 -11.93 -2.97
C LEU A 149 -4.97 -11.88 -2.11
N ILE A 150 -5.53 -10.68 -1.98
CA ILE A 150 -6.84 -10.41 -1.39
C ILE A 150 -7.60 -9.48 -2.35
N ASP A 151 -8.83 -9.84 -2.69
CA ASP A 151 -9.65 -9.12 -3.68
C ASP A 151 -10.68 -8.13 -3.06
N GLY A 152 -10.43 -7.60 -1.88
CA GLY A 152 -11.28 -6.61 -1.23
C GLY A 152 -11.12 -6.57 0.28
N PHE A 153 -11.92 -5.74 0.94
CA PHE A 153 -11.85 -5.53 2.39
C PHE A 153 -12.35 -6.72 3.23
N ALA A 154 -13.01 -7.70 2.64
CA ALA A 154 -13.56 -8.85 3.37
C ALA A 154 -12.50 -9.75 4.01
N GLY A 155 -11.22 -9.55 3.68
CA GLY A 155 -10.13 -10.33 4.23
C GLY A 155 -10.14 -11.78 3.77
N GLU A 156 -10.77 -12.07 2.65
CA GLU A 156 -10.68 -13.36 1.97
C GLU A 156 -9.63 -13.27 0.88
N GLY A 157 -8.73 -14.24 0.88
CA GLY A 157 -7.64 -14.26 -0.07
C GLY A 157 -7.16 -15.67 -0.35
N LYS A 158 -6.17 -15.76 -1.21
CA LYS A 158 -5.53 -17.03 -1.54
C LYS A 158 -4.03 -16.88 -1.68
N ILE A 159 -3.33 -17.97 -1.38
CA ILE A 159 -1.92 -18.17 -1.66
C ILE A 159 -1.81 -19.23 -2.75
N VAL A 160 -1.12 -18.89 -3.84
CA VAL A 160 -0.80 -19.82 -4.91
C VAL A 160 0.70 -20.05 -4.89
N ARG A 161 1.11 -21.30 -4.73
CA ARG A 161 2.53 -21.69 -4.67
C ARG A 161 2.83 -22.75 -5.72
N THR A 162 4.05 -22.70 -6.26
CA THR A 162 4.56 -23.76 -7.11
C THR A 162 5.47 -24.68 -6.29
N ALA A 163 5.30 -25.99 -6.46
CA ALA A 163 6.22 -26.98 -5.91
C ALA A 163 7.47 -27.15 -6.76
N HIS A 164 7.36 -26.86 -8.08
CA HIS A 164 8.43 -27.01 -9.06
C HIS A 164 8.42 -25.80 -9.99
N LEU A 165 9.60 -25.30 -10.32
CA LEU A 165 9.75 -24.41 -11.45
C LEU A 165 9.47 -25.21 -12.75
N LEU A 166 8.77 -24.59 -13.68
CA LEU A 166 8.58 -25.18 -15.01
C LEU A 166 9.92 -25.15 -15.73
N GLU A 167 10.60 -26.28 -15.75
CA GLU A 167 11.84 -26.46 -16.49
C GLU A 167 11.53 -26.84 -17.94
N ASN A 168 12.16 -26.14 -18.87
CA ASN A 168 12.23 -26.53 -20.30
C ASN A 168 10.88 -26.94 -20.94
N VAL A 169 9.86 -26.09 -20.79
CA VAL A 169 8.67 -26.24 -21.64
C VAL A 169 9.08 -25.83 -23.06
N PRO A 170 9.23 -26.80 -24.01
CA PRO A 170 9.65 -26.45 -25.35
C PRO A 170 8.59 -25.57 -26.03
N GLY A 171 8.97 -24.36 -26.37
CA GLY A 171 8.12 -23.50 -27.16
C GLY A 171 7.98 -24.07 -28.57
N LYS A 172 6.78 -24.04 -29.14
CA LYS A 172 6.57 -24.35 -30.54
C LYS A 172 6.90 -23.08 -31.34
N ILE A 173 7.92 -23.13 -32.17
CA ILE A 173 8.20 -22.03 -33.11
C ILE A 173 7.04 -22.00 -34.12
N THR A 174 6.23 -20.96 -34.05
CA THR A 174 5.21 -20.71 -35.06
C THR A 174 5.79 -19.73 -36.09
N MET A 175 5.79 -20.11 -37.35
CA MET A 175 6.33 -19.32 -38.48
C MET A 175 5.47 -18.07 -38.80
N THR A 176 4.62 -17.61 -37.90
CA THR A 176 3.68 -16.50 -38.14
C THR A 176 4.11 -15.17 -37.51
N ALA A 177 5.35 -15.06 -37.08
CA ALA A 177 5.95 -13.79 -36.68
C ALA A 177 6.99 -13.41 -37.75
N ALA A 178 6.53 -12.90 -38.85
CA ALA A 178 7.33 -12.12 -39.81
C ALA A 178 6.93 -10.66 -39.68
#